data_65769e747955355abfafc41bc7fa3134
#
_entry.id   65769e747955355abfafc41bc7fa3134
#
_cell.length_a   1.000
_cell.length_b   1.000
_cell.length_c   1.000
_cell.angle_alpha   90.00
_cell.angle_beta   90.00
_cell.angle_gamma   90.00
#
_symmetry.space_group_name_H-M   'P 1'
#
loop_
_entity.id
_entity.type
_entity.pdbx_description
1 polymer ?
#
loop_
_entity_poly.entity_id
_entity_poly.type
_entity_poly.pdbx_seq_one_letter_code
_entity_poly.pdbx_strand_id
1 'polypeptide(L)'
;MNKKILIVDDDPRNIFALKLTLKARGYQIESSTMALEAINLLKNDKDISVVLMDMMMPEMDGYEAIKIIRNTEEISDVCIIAVTAQAMPEDRQKCLDVGAQDYVSKPINVDILLTAIEKFS
;
A
#
# COMPACT_ATOMS: atom_id res chain seq x y z
N MET A 1 9.84 2.46 -17.60
CA MET A 1 10.54 1.84 -16.45
C MET A 1 9.54 1.20 -15.52
N ASN A 2 9.88 0.02 -15.02
CA ASN A 2 8.99 -0.70 -14.12
C ASN A 2 9.04 -0.09 -12.73
N LYS A 3 7.86 0.16 -12.16
CA LYS A 3 7.75 0.64 -10.80
C LYS A 3 7.91 -0.51 -9.83
N LYS A 4 8.44 -0.21 -8.66
CA LYS A 4 8.54 -1.20 -7.58
C LYS A 4 7.45 -0.91 -6.56
N ILE A 5 6.67 -1.93 -6.24
CA ILE A 5 5.51 -1.83 -5.37
C ILE A 5 5.76 -2.65 -4.11
N LEU A 6 5.47 -2.07 -2.96
CA LEU A 6 5.50 -2.78 -1.68
C LEU A 6 4.06 -3.12 -1.28
N ILE A 7 3.80 -4.41 -1.10
CA ILE A 7 2.49 -4.88 -0.61
C ILE A 7 2.60 -5.15 0.87
N VAL A 8 1.76 -4.50 1.68
CA VAL A 8 1.72 -4.70 3.13
C VAL A 8 0.36 -5.25 3.49
N ASP A 9 0.31 -6.53 3.87
CA ASP A 9 -0.92 -7.24 4.18
C ASP A 9 -0.57 -8.39 5.12
N ASP A 10 -1.36 -8.61 6.15
CA ASP A 10 -1.10 -9.67 7.12
C ASP A 10 -1.51 -11.06 6.61
N ASP A 11 -2.19 -11.14 5.47
CA ASP A 11 -2.58 -12.42 4.86
C ASP A 11 -1.65 -12.78 3.70
N PRO A 12 -0.77 -13.81 3.87
CA PRO A 12 0.15 -14.21 2.81
C PRO A 12 -0.54 -14.65 1.51
N ARG A 13 -1.78 -15.11 1.59
CA ARG A 13 -2.54 -15.53 0.40
C ARG A 13 -2.90 -14.32 -0.46
N ASN A 14 -3.28 -13.21 0.16
CA ASN A 14 -3.56 -11.97 -0.55
C ASN A 14 -2.29 -11.42 -1.20
N ILE A 15 -1.17 -11.47 -0.47
CA ILE A 15 0.13 -11.06 -1.00
C ILE A 15 0.47 -11.89 -2.23
N PHE A 16 0.32 -13.21 -2.16
CA PHE A 16 0.65 -14.09 -3.25
C PHE A 16 -0.16 -13.78 -4.51
N ALA A 17 -1.47 -13.61 -4.35
CA ALA A 17 -2.36 -13.32 -5.47
C ALA A 17 -2.03 -11.98 -6.12
N LEU A 18 -1.82 -10.94 -5.34
CA LEU A 18 -1.46 -9.62 -5.85
C LEU A 18 -0.10 -9.64 -6.52
N LYS A 19 0.86 -10.34 -5.92
CA LYS A 19 2.21 -10.46 -6.47
C LYS A 19 2.19 -11.08 -7.86
N LEU A 20 1.46 -12.18 -8.04
CA LEU A 20 1.33 -12.83 -9.35
C LEU A 20 0.72 -11.87 -10.37
N THR A 21 -0.37 -11.21 -9.98
CA THR A 21 -1.10 -10.32 -10.88
C THR A 21 -0.25 -9.13 -11.31
N LEU A 22 0.41 -8.48 -10.37
CA LEU A 22 1.18 -7.27 -10.66
C LEU A 22 2.49 -7.59 -11.37
N LYS A 23 3.14 -8.71 -11.04
CA LYS A 23 4.34 -9.13 -11.78
C LYS A 23 4.02 -9.42 -13.24
N ALA A 24 2.85 -9.98 -13.53
CA ALA A 24 2.41 -10.24 -14.89
C ALA A 24 2.25 -8.94 -15.70
N ARG A 25 2.07 -7.81 -15.01
CA ARG A 25 1.96 -6.49 -15.63
C ARG A 25 3.28 -5.73 -15.67
N GLY A 26 4.39 -6.38 -15.29
CA GLY A 26 5.72 -5.79 -15.41
C GLY A 26 6.24 -5.07 -14.18
N TYR A 27 5.51 -5.08 -13.06
CA TYR A 27 5.97 -4.44 -11.83
C TYR A 27 6.92 -5.33 -11.04
N GLN A 28 7.86 -4.70 -10.35
CA GLN A 28 8.68 -5.38 -9.35
C GLN A 28 7.95 -5.31 -8.01
N ILE A 29 7.95 -6.38 -7.25
CA ILE A 29 7.16 -6.49 -6.03
C ILE A 29 8.02 -6.87 -4.84
N GLU A 30 7.90 -6.09 -3.76
CA GLU A 30 8.32 -6.47 -2.41
C GLU A 30 7.08 -6.65 -1.56
N SER A 31 7.17 -7.37 -0.48
CA SER A 31 6.02 -7.58 0.39
C SER A 31 6.43 -7.73 1.84
N SER A 32 5.49 -7.42 2.73
CA SER A 32 5.67 -7.60 4.16
C SER A 32 4.32 -7.92 4.80
N THR A 33 4.34 -8.76 5.83
CA THR A 33 3.16 -9.05 6.63
C THR A 33 3.06 -8.18 7.87
N MET A 34 4.04 -7.30 8.10
CA MET A 34 4.11 -6.45 9.29
C MET A 34 4.42 -5.00 8.91
N ALA A 35 3.69 -4.07 9.50
CA ALA A 35 3.84 -2.66 9.18
C ALA A 35 5.24 -2.14 9.52
N LEU A 36 5.80 -2.53 10.65
CA LEU A 36 7.15 -2.07 11.04
C LEU A 36 8.22 -2.55 10.06
N GLU A 37 8.12 -3.80 9.62
CA GLU A 37 9.03 -4.33 8.60
C GLU A 37 8.90 -3.55 7.29
N ALA A 38 7.65 -3.23 6.90
CA ALA A 38 7.39 -2.45 5.70
C ALA A 38 8.05 -1.07 5.78
N ILE A 39 7.95 -0.41 6.91
CA ILE A 39 8.59 0.90 7.12
C ILE A 39 10.10 0.78 6.97
N ASN A 40 10.70 -0.26 7.52
CA ASN A 40 12.13 -0.50 7.38
C ASN A 40 12.53 -0.77 5.92
N LEU A 41 11.71 -1.52 5.20
CA LEU A 41 11.94 -1.76 3.77
C LEU A 41 11.94 -0.45 2.99
N LEU A 42 11.01 0.45 3.28
CA LEU A 42 10.94 1.76 2.63
C LEU A 42 12.20 2.58 2.89
N LYS A 43 12.74 2.52 4.10
CA LYS A 43 13.95 3.26 4.44
C LYS A 43 15.17 2.71 3.71
N ASN A 44 15.21 1.41 3.48
CA ASN A 44 16.37 0.72 2.91
C ASN A 44 16.30 0.54 1.39
N ASP A 45 15.13 0.71 0.78
CA ASP A 45 14.94 0.52 -0.66
C ASP A 45 14.23 1.73 -1.24
N LYS A 46 15.00 2.63 -1.80
CA LYS A 46 14.49 3.89 -2.37
C LYS A 46 13.82 3.69 -3.74
N ASP A 47 13.91 2.49 -4.30
CA ASP A 47 13.25 2.18 -5.58
C ASP A 47 11.75 1.89 -5.41
N ILE A 48 11.30 1.65 -4.19
CA ILE A 48 9.88 1.46 -3.93
C ILE A 48 9.16 2.80 -4.15
N SER A 49 8.25 2.82 -5.11
CA SER A 49 7.52 4.05 -5.47
C SER A 49 6.07 4.05 -5.02
N VAL A 50 5.50 2.87 -4.75
CA VAL A 50 4.10 2.72 -4.35
C VAL A 50 3.99 1.72 -3.22
N VAL A 51 3.17 2.04 -2.22
CA VAL A 51 2.83 1.12 -1.12
C VAL A 51 1.35 0.81 -1.19
N LEU A 52 1.01 -0.47 -1.21
CA LEU A 52 -0.37 -0.94 -1.04
C LEU A 52 -0.51 -1.33 0.42
N MET A 53 -1.21 -0.51 1.21
CA MET A 53 -1.27 -0.66 2.66
C MET A 53 -2.63 -1.19 3.10
N ASP A 54 -2.64 -2.42 3.63
CA ASP A 54 -3.85 -2.96 4.27
C ASP A 54 -4.13 -2.17 5.54
N MET A 55 -5.34 -1.63 5.63
CA MET A 55 -5.72 -0.77 6.75
C MET A 55 -6.19 -1.55 7.98
N MET A 56 -6.43 -2.86 7.85
CA MET A 56 -7.02 -3.68 8.89
C MET A 56 -6.07 -4.77 9.35
N MET A 57 -4.88 -4.40 9.81
CA MET A 57 -3.91 -5.36 10.33
C MET A 57 -3.92 -5.38 11.86
N PRO A 58 -3.63 -6.54 12.48
CA PRO A 58 -3.44 -6.60 13.92
C PRO A 58 -2.17 -5.86 14.34
N GLU A 59 -2.04 -5.54 15.60
CA GLU A 59 -0.91 -4.85 16.23
C GLU A 59 -0.80 -3.39 15.78
N MET A 60 -0.39 -3.12 14.54
CA MET A 60 -0.33 -1.77 14.00
C MET A 60 -1.18 -1.71 12.74
N ASP A 61 -2.27 -0.97 12.78
CA ASP A 61 -3.14 -0.82 11.61
C ASP A 61 -2.54 0.12 10.57
N GLY A 62 -3.18 0.16 9.38
CA GLY A 62 -2.67 0.97 8.29
C GLY A 62 -2.71 2.48 8.57
N TYR A 63 -3.67 2.95 9.36
CA TYR A 63 -3.74 4.37 9.70
C TYR A 63 -2.51 4.80 10.49
N GLU A 64 -2.13 4.02 11.49
CA GLU A 64 -0.96 4.29 12.29
C GLU A 64 0.32 4.20 11.46
N ALA A 65 0.42 3.17 10.61
CA ALA A 65 1.57 2.99 9.74
C ALA A 65 1.75 4.17 8.78
N ILE A 66 0.66 4.65 8.18
CA ILE A 66 0.72 5.80 7.27
C ILE A 66 1.18 7.05 8.00
N LYS A 67 0.69 7.28 9.22
CA LYS A 67 1.13 8.43 10.03
C LYS A 67 2.63 8.39 10.27
N ILE A 68 3.16 7.22 10.60
CA ILE A 68 4.59 7.06 10.83
C ILE A 68 5.37 7.35 9.54
N ILE A 69 4.93 6.82 8.41
CA ILE A 69 5.58 7.05 7.12
C ILE A 69 5.60 8.53 6.78
N ARG A 70 4.47 9.22 6.93
CA ARG A 70 4.37 10.65 6.62
C ARG A 70 5.22 11.52 7.54
N ASN A 71 5.50 11.05 8.75
CA ASN A 71 6.34 11.75 9.72
C ASN A 71 7.81 11.33 9.65
N THR A 72 8.18 10.43 8.74
CA THR A 72 9.56 10.00 8.55
C THR A 72 10.10 10.67 7.29
N GLU A 73 10.95 11.65 7.46
CA GLU A 73 11.40 12.53 6.38
C GLU A 73 11.89 11.78 5.14
N GLU A 74 12.67 10.73 5.33
CA GLU A 74 13.29 9.98 4.23
C GLU A 74 12.28 9.31 3.29
N ILE A 75 11.07 9.02 3.78
CA ILE A 75 10.06 8.26 3.05
C ILE A 75 8.70 8.97 3.04
N SER A 76 8.66 10.21 3.46
CA SER A 76 7.39 10.94 3.65
C SER A 76 6.60 11.17 2.36
N ASP A 77 7.24 11.10 1.21
CA ASP A 77 6.60 11.39 -0.09
C ASP A 77 6.17 10.16 -0.88
N VAL A 78 6.40 8.95 -0.35
CA VAL A 78 6.05 7.74 -1.10
C VAL A 78 4.54 7.69 -1.36
N CYS A 79 4.15 7.19 -2.54
CA CYS A 79 2.74 7.03 -2.87
C CYS A 79 2.16 5.88 -2.05
N ILE A 80 1.08 6.14 -1.32
CA ILE A 80 0.41 5.13 -0.51
C ILE A 80 -1.03 4.99 -1.00
N ILE A 81 -1.40 3.76 -1.35
CA ILE A 81 -2.78 3.42 -1.70
C ILE A 81 -3.30 2.53 -0.57
N ALA A 82 -4.32 3.01 0.14
CA ALA A 82 -4.91 2.24 1.22
C ALA A 82 -5.79 1.13 0.67
N VAL A 83 -5.73 -0.04 1.28
CA VAL A 83 -6.56 -1.19 0.92
C VAL A 83 -7.41 -1.55 2.13
N THR A 84 -8.72 -1.53 1.96
CA THR A 84 -9.64 -1.70 3.09
C THR A 84 -10.88 -2.50 2.71
N ALA A 85 -11.41 -3.27 3.67
CA ALA A 85 -12.69 -3.95 3.50
C ALA A 85 -13.88 -3.00 3.74
N GLN A 86 -13.62 -1.81 4.28
CA GLN A 86 -14.64 -0.81 4.58
C GLN A 86 -14.76 0.17 3.42
N ALA A 87 -15.95 0.28 2.85
CA ALA A 87 -16.18 1.03 1.61
C ALA A 87 -17.10 2.23 1.77
N MET A 88 -17.37 2.66 3.01
CA MET A 88 -18.21 3.83 3.26
C MET A 88 -17.44 5.12 2.96
N PRO A 89 -18.14 6.19 2.54
CA PRO A 89 -17.46 7.46 2.23
C PRO A 89 -16.59 8.00 3.36
N GLU A 90 -17.01 7.86 4.61
CA GLU A 90 -16.23 8.30 5.76
C GLU A 90 -14.95 7.49 5.94
N ASP A 91 -14.94 6.23 5.54
CA ASP A 91 -13.73 5.39 5.60
C ASP A 91 -12.70 5.86 4.57
N ARG A 92 -13.18 6.22 3.39
CA ARG A 92 -12.32 6.80 2.37
C ARG A 92 -11.68 8.08 2.86
N GLN A 93 -12.49 8.96 3.46
CA GLN A 93 -11.99 10.24 3.96
C GLN A 93 -10.94 10.04 5.04
N LYS A 94 -11.16 9.08 5.95
CA LYS A 94 -10.15 8.76 6.97
C LYS A 94 -8.83 8.33 6.36
N CYS A 95 -8.87 7.50 5.31
CA CYS A 95 -7.65 7.09 4.62
C CYS A 95 -6.91 8.29 4.02
N LEU A 96 -7.62 9.18 3.37
CA LEU A 96 -7.03 10.37 2.76
C LEU A 96 -6.50 11.33 3.83
N ASP A 97 -7.23 11.49 4.92
CA ASP A 97 -6.85 12.40 6.00
C ASP A 97 -5.54 12.00 6.69
N VAL A 98 -5.26 10.70 6.79
CA VAL A 98 -3.99 10.26 7.40
C VAL A 98 -2.83 10.28 6.41
N GLY A 99 -3.10 10.52 5.12
CA GLY A 99 -2.03 10.72 4.15
C GLY A 99 -1.97 9.74 2.99
N ALA A 100 -2.98 8.88 2.80
CA ALA A 100 -3.05 8.04 1.61
C ALA A 100 -3.42 8.89 0.39
N GLN A 101 -2.86 8.59 -0.76
CA GLN A 101 -3.22 9.27 -2.01
C GLN A 101 -4.54 8.77 -2.56
N ASP A 102 -4.86 7.49 -2.34
CA ASP A 102 -6.09 6.92 -2.82
C ASP A 102 -6.45 5.71 -1.95
N TYR A 103 -7.60 5.11 -2.22
CA TYR A 103 -7.97 3.89 -1.53
C TYR A 103 -8.65 2.91 -2.50
N VAL A 104 -8.55 1.63 -2.18
CA VAL A 104 -9.16 0.55 -2.95
C VAL A 104 -9.85 -0.37 -1.94
N SER A 105 -11.11 -0.72 -2.23
CA SER A 105 -11.86 -1.61 -1.34
C SER A 105 -11.64 -3.08 -1.71
N LYS A 106 -11.70 -3.94 -0.69
CA LYS A 106 -11.66 -5.40 -0.89
C LYS A 106 -13.07 -5.92 -1.19
N PRO A 107 -13.23 -6.93 -2.03
CA PRO A 107 -12.17 -7.62 -2.79
C PRO A 107 -11.60 -6.71 -3.88
N ILE A 108 -10.29 -6.80 -4.08
CA ILE A 108 -9.60 -5.89 -4.98
C ILE A 108 -9.99 -6.16 -6.43
N ASN A 109 -10.44 -5.10 -7.11
CA ASN A 109 -10.61 -5.10 -8.55
C ASN A 109 -9.28 -4.68 -9.17
N VAL A 110 -8.68 -5.56 -9.95
CA VAL A 110 -7.35 -5.32 -10.51
C VAL A 110 -7.30 -4.08 -11.40
N ASP A 111 -8.33 -3.86 -12.21
CA ASP A 111 -8.35 -2.71 -13.11
C ASP A 111 -8.40 -1.38 -12.34
N ILE A 112 -9.18 -1.34 -11.27
CA ILE A 112 -9.26 -0.16 -10.41
C ILE A 112 -7.91 0.07 -9.73
N LEU A 113 -7.30 -1.00 -9.23
CA LEU A 113 -5.98 -0.91 -8.58
C LEU A 113 -4.92 -0.39 -9.54
N LEU A 114 -4.87 -0.94 -10.76
CA LEU A 114 -3.89 -0.51 -11.75
C LEU A 114 -4.08 0.95 -12.13
N THR A 115 -5.33 1.39 -12.26
CA THR A 115 -5.62 2.80 -12.54
C THR A 115 -5.08 3.70 -11.43
N ALA A 116 -5.28 3.31 -10.17
CA ALA A 116 -4.77 4.09 -9.03
C ALA A 116 -3.24 4.12 -9.03
N ILE A 117 -2.59 2.99 -9.27
CA ILE A 117 -1.12 2.93 -9.32
C ILE A 117 -0.58 3.84 -10.42
N GLU A 118 -1.16 3.81 -11.61
CA GLU A 118 -0.72 4.65 -12.73
C GLU A 118 -0.98 6.12 -12.48
N LYS A 119 -2.09 6.45 -11.83
CA LYS A 119 -2.48 7.84 -11.59
C LYS A 119 -1.56 8.56 -10.61
N PHE A 120 -1.12 7.87 -9.55
CA PHE A 120 -0.41 8.50 -8.44
C PHE A 120 1.08 8.17 -8.39
N SER A 121 1.55 7.40 -9.31
CA SER A 121 2.98 7.06 -9.37
C SER A 121 3.56 7.26 -10.78
#